data_076fc86c6801a055c0bf1ca43b781119
#
_entry.id   076fc86c6801a055c0bf1ca43b781119
#
_cell.length_a   1.000
_cell.length_b   1.000
_cell.length_c   1.000
_cell.angle_alpha   90.00
_cell.angle_beta   90.00
_cell.angle_gamma   90.00
#
_symmetry.space_group_name_H-M   'P 1'
#
loop_
_entity.id
_entity.type
_entity.pdbx_description
1 polymer ?
#
loop_
_entity_poly.entity_id
_entity_poly.type
_entity_poly.pdbx_seq_one_letter_code
_entity_poly.pdbx_strand_id
1 'polypeptide(L)'
;MIKTSRQLKDLINNLSRKNAADAQLLMRNYMMERFLERVSLSPFRDKFILKGGMLVAAMVGLDARATMDIDATIQGTTVGVDQVSDIVSEIISVPVDDGVSFSLKSASEIMDEAEYPGVRVTMETLFDKVRTPFKIDISTGDVITPKEIRYRFHLMFEDRSIEVLAYNLETVLAEKLETVISRATTNTRMRDFYDICILLQLYGKTLDTNTLTAALYATARKRETDQRLPDAEEILEELLNSTYMQELWTRYCAKFQYAADLSWDDAMDAVRSLCMQAGLAVEPPKNISLIRQFPREKHRGELER
;
A
#
# COMPACT_ATOMS: atom_id res chain seq x y z
N MET A 1 10.94 -22.39 -9.14
CA MET A 1 11.16 -21.12 -9.90
C MET A 1 10.56 -21.24 -11.31
N ILE A 2 9.79 -20.27 -11.75
CA ILE A 2 9.12 -20.25 -13.07
C ILE A 2 10.19 -19.98 -14.15
N LYS A 3 10.22 -20.80 -15.22
CA LYS A 3 11.29 -20.72 -16.23
C LYS A 3 10.83 -20.19 -17.59
N THR A 4 9.52 -20.15 -17.85
CA THR A 4 9.00 -19.70 -19.14
C THR A 4 7.80 -18.77 -18.97
N SER A 5 7.64 -17.84 -19.93
CA SER A 5 6.50 -16.92 -19.95
C SER A 5 5.17 -17.67 -20.11
N ARG A 6 5.16 -18.83 -20.76
CA ARG A 6 3.96 -19.67 -20.89
C ARG A 6 3.54 -20.21 -19.52
N GLN A 7 4.47 -20.80 -18.76
CA GLN A 7 4.18 -21.28 -17.40
C GLN A 7 3.67 -20.17 -16.50
N LEU A 8 4.28 -18.98 -16.54
CA LEU A 8 3.84 -17.82 -15.76
C LEU A 8 2.42 -17.39 -16.16
N LYS A 9 2.13 -17.30 -17.47
CA LYS A 9 0.79 -16.93 -17.95
C LYS A 9 -0.28 -17.94 -17.50
N ASP A 10 0.03 -19.22 -17.52
CA ASP A 10 -0.90 -20.27 -17.09
C ASP A 10 -1.20 -20.15 -15.59
N LEU A 11 -0.19 -19.91 -14.75
CA LEU A 11 -0.36 -19.66 -13.31
C LEU A 11 -1.17 -18.37 -13.03
N ILE A 12 -0.84 -17.29 -13.72
CA ILE A 12 -1.57 -16.01 -13.63
C ILE A 12 -3.04 -16.18 -14.02
N ASN A 13 -3.32 -16.87 -15.14
CA ASN A 13 -4.68 -17.10 -15.60
C ASN A 13 -5.47 -17.97 -14.63
N ASN A 14 -4.85 -18.97 -14.00
CA ASN A 14 -5.49 -19.80 -12.99
C ASN A 14 -5.83 -18.99 -11.74
N LEU A 15 -4.89 -18.15 -11.27
CA LEU A 15 -5.11 -17.28 -10.13
C LEU A 15 -6.17 -16.21 -10.43
N SER A 16 -6.13 -15.62 -11.62
CA SER A 16 -7.12 -14.65 -12.10
C SER A 16 -8.53 -15.21 -12.08
N ARG A 17 -8.73 -16.45 -12.58
CA ARG A 17 -10.03 -17.10 -12.55
C ARG A 17 -10.50 -17.46 -11.14
N LYS A 18 -9.58 -17.94 -10.30
CA LYS A 18 -9.89 -18.31 -8.92
C LYS A 18 -10.37 -17.10 -8.09
N ASN A 19 -9.74 -15.97 -8.27
CA ASN A 19 -9.92 -14.79 -7.42
C ASN A 19 -10.70 -13.66 -8.11
N ALA A 20 -11.24 -13.88 -9.32
CA ALA A 20 -11.87 -12.85 -10.17
C ALA A 20 -10.99 -11.58 -10.31
N ALA A 21 -9.66 -11.75 -10.34
CA ALA A 21 -8.68 -10.68 -10.37
C ALA A 21 -8.17 -10.42 -11.79
N ASP A 22 -7.78 -9.18 -12.09
CA ASP A 22 -7.21 -8.81 -13.38
C ASP A 22 -5.85 -9.48 -13.60
N ALA A 23 -5.74 -10.26 -14.69
CA ALA A 23 -4.51 -10.99 -15.04
C ALA A 23 -3.32 -10.05 -15.34
N GLN A 24 -3.56 -8.84 -15.86
CA GLN A 24 -2.49 -7.86 -16.10
C GLN A 24 -1.97 -7.28 -14.78
N LEU A 25 -2.86 -7.03 -13.82
CA LEU A 25 -2.45 -6.62 -12.48
C LEU A 25 -1.63 -7.70 -11.78
N LEU A 26 -2.06 -8.96 -11.84
CA LEU A 26 -1.32 -10.10 -11.27
C LEU A 26 0.06 -10.26 -11.92
N MET A 27 0.15 -10.13 -13.25
CA MET A 27 1.43 -10.16 -13.96
C MET A 27 2.36 -9.03 -13.48
N ARG A 28 1.83 -7.82 -13.32
CA ARG A 28 2.60 -6.68 -12.83
C ARG A 28 3.06 -6.91 -11.39
N ASN A 29 2.20 -7.42 -10.51
CA ASN A 29 2.58 -7.74 -9.13
C ASN A 29 3.71 -8.79 -9.08
N TYR A 30 3.66 -9.84 -9.92
CA TYR A 30 4.76 -10.79 -10.02
C TYR A 30 6.08 -10.12 -10.41
N MET A 31 6.07 -9.18 -11.37
CA MET A 31 7.29 -8.46 -11.76
C MET A 31 7.78 -7.52 -10.66
N MET A 32 6.88 -6.86 -9.92
CA MET A 32 7.22 -6.02 -8.78
C MET A 32 7.84 -6.84 -7.63
N GLU A 33 7.36 -8.07 -7.39
CA GLU A 33 7.99 -8.99 -6.43
C GLU A 33 9.43 -9.35 -6.83
N ARG A 34 9.69 -9.56 -8.13
CA ARG A 34 11.07 -9.83 -8.60
C ARG A 34 11.99 -8.61 -8.40
N PHE A 35 11.45 -7.41 -8.45
CA PHE A 35 12.19 -6.21 -8.07
C PHE A 35 12.47 -6.18 -6.56
N LEU A 36 11.46 -6.43 -5.71
CA LEU A 36 11.64 -6.48 -4.25
C LEU A 36 12.64 -7.56 -3.82
N GLU A 37 12.71 -8.68 -4.53
CA GLU A 37 13.73 -9.69 -4.29
C GLU A 37 15.14 -9.14 -4.53
N ARG A 38 15.35 -8.35 -5.59
CA ARG A 38 16.63 -7.68 -5.82
C ARG A 38 16.93 -6.64 -4.74
N VAL A 39 15.92 -5.90 -4.28
CA VAL A 39 16.07 -4.99 -3.12
C VAL A 39 16.59 -5.75 -1.91
N SER A 40 15.99 -6.90 -1.57
CA SER A 40 16.37 -7.70 -0.39
C SER A 40 17.80 -8.26 -0.45
N LEU A 41 18.37 -8.36 -1.63
CA LEU A 41 19.74 -8.85 -1.88
C LEU A 41 20.75 -7.73 -2.15
N SER A 42 20.27 -6.49 -2.31
CA SER A 42 21.09 -5.33 -2.66
C SER A 42 21.73 -4.67 -1.42
N PRO A 43 22.71 -3.77 -1.60
CA PRO A 43 23.23 -2.92 -0.53
C PRO A 43 22.16 -1.99 0.09
N PHE A 44 21.02 -1.83 -0.57
CA PHE A 44 19.92 -0.96 -0.13
C PHE A 44 18.86 -1.69 0.72
N ARG A 45 19.01 -2.98 1.00
CA ARG A 45 18.07 -3.78 1.78
C ARG A 45 17.69 -3.18 3.14
N ASP A 46 18.65 -2.47 3.78
CA ASP A 46 18.47 -1.82 5.08
C ASP A 46 18.20 -0.29 4.96
N LYS A 47 17.85 0.19 3.76
CA LYS A 47 17.53 1.60 3.48
C LYS A 47 16.24 1.77 2.69
N PHE A 48 15.90 0.80 1.84
CA PHE A 48 14.69 0.82 1.01
C PHE A 48 13.52 0.26 1.83
N ILE A 49 12.57 1.12 2.17
CA ILE A 49 11.45 0.79 3.05
C ILE A 49 10.16 0.79 2.24
N LEU A 50 9.54 -0.37 2.11
CA LEU A 50 8.28 -0.57 1.40
C LEU A 50 7.12 0.08 2.15
N LYS A 51 6.25 0.81 1.42
CA LYS A 51 5.03 1.42 1.95
C LYS A 51 3.87 1.30 0.96
N GLY A 52 2.78 2.00 1.21
CA GLY A 52 1.69 2.21 0.25
C GLY A 52 0.99 0.93 -0.19
N GLY A 53 0.54 0.95 -1.46
CA GLY A 53 -0.34 -0.06 -2.01
C GLY A 53 0.25 -1.47 -2.07
N MET A 54 1.54 -1.62 -2.35
CA MET A 54 2.20 -2.92 -2.45
C MET A 54 2.32 -3.59 -1.07
N LEU A 55 2.61 -2.80 -0.03
CA LEU A 55 2.66 -3.31 1.34
C LEU A 55 1.27 -3.74 1.82
N VAL A 56 0.23 -2.93 1.57
CA VAL A 56 -1.15 -3.30 1.93
C VAL A 56 -1.56 -4.58 1.20
N ALA A 57 -1.28 -4.71 -0.10
CA ALA A 57 -1.58 -5.92 -0.87
C ALA A 57 -0.85 -7.15 -0.30
N ALA A 58 0.40 -7.01 0.16
CA ALA A 58 1.13 -8.08 0.83
C ALA A 58 0.53 -8.48 2.18
N MET A 59 0.00 -7.51 2.94
CA MET A 59 -0.64 -7.76 4.23
C MET A 59 -2.00 -8.47 4.11
N VAL A 60 -2.82 -8.08 3.13
CA VAL A 60 -4.22 -8.55 3.03
C VAL A 60 -4.43 -9.64 1.99
N GLY A 61 -3.49 -9.81 1.06
CA GLY A 61 -3.59 -10.74 -0.07
C GLY A 61 -3.98 -10.03 -1.36
N LEU A 62 -3.47 -10.53 -2.49
CA LEU A 62 -3.71 -9.95 -3.82
C LEU A 62 -5.16 -10.10 -4.33
N ASP A 63 -5.90 -11.05 -3.78
CA ASP A 63 -7.33 -11.24 -4.00
C ASP A 63 -8.17 -10.15 -3.32
N ALA A 64 -7.71 -9.67 -2.17
CA ALA A 64 -8.37 -8.61 -1.42
C ALA A 64 -7.88 -7.20 -1.82
N ARG A 65 -6.72 -7.06 -2.43
CA ARG A 65 -6.16 -5.75 -2.77
C ARG A 65 -5.12 -5.83 -3.87
N ALA A 66 -5.41 -5.26 -5.02
CA ALA A 66 -4.44 -5.14 -6.12
C ALA A 66 -3.75 -3.78 -6.13
N THR A 67 -2.48 -3.75 -6.55
CA THR A 67 -1.72 -2.51 -6.73
C THR A 67 -1.05 -2.47 -8.11
N MET A 68 -0.69 -1.28 -8.55
CA MET A 68 -0.07 -1.06 -9.86
C MET A 68 1.37 -0.56 -9.78
N ASP A 69 1.75 -0.06 -8.60
CA ASP A 69 2.99 0.66 -8.36
C ASP A 69 3.63 0.17 -7.06
N ILE A 70 4.94 0.37 -6.95
CA ILE A 70 5.69 0.23 -5.70
C ILE A 70 5.82 1.63 -5.11
N ASP A 71 5.39 1.81 -3.87
CA ASP A 71 5.67 2.99 -3.08
C ASP A 71 6.76 2.65 -2.05
N ALA A 72 7.78 3.49 -1.94
CA ALA A 72 8.87 3.28 -0.98
C ALA A 72 9.41 4.61 -0.45
N THR A 73 10.07 4.55 0.69
CA THR A 73 10.92 5.61 1.17
C THR A 73 12.37 5.10 1.31
N ILE A 74 13.35 5.98 1.05
CA ILE A 74 14.75 5.63 1.25
C ILE A 74 15.29 6.47 2.40
N GLN A 75 15.91 5.79 3.37
CA GLN A 75 16.56 6.42 4.51
C GLN A 75 18.05 6.75 4.25
N GLY A 76 18.52 7.84 4.86
CA GLY A 76 19.94 8.16 4.91
C GLY A 76 20.53 8.73 3.61
N THR A 77 19.69 9.18 2.68
CA THR A 77 20.13 9.88 1.47
C THR A 77 19.14 10.98 1.10
N THR A 78 19.63 11.97 0.37
CA THR A 78 18.77 12.96 -0.29
C THR A 78 18.19 12.35 -1.56
N VAL A 79 16.94 12.68 -1.91
CA VAL A 79 16.29 12.17 -3.13
C VAL A 79 16.36 13.24 -4.22
N GLY A 80 17.30 13.03 -5.16
CA GLY A 80 17.26 13.68 -6.47
C GLY A 80 17.08 12.63 -7.55
N VAL A 81 16.68 13.06 -8.74
CA VAL A 81 16.40 12.15 -9.88
C VAL A 81 17.62 11.28 -10.21
N ASP A 82 18.82 11.86 -10.19
CA ASP A 82 20.05 11.13 -10.51
C ASP A 82 20.39 10.08 -9.45
N GLN A 83 20.34 10.46 -8.16
CA GLN A 83 20.61 9.52 -7.05
C GLN A 83 19.63 8.35 -7.03
N VAL A 84 18.35 8.61 -7.26
CA VAL A 84 17.33 7.54 -7.33
C VAL A 84 17.57 6.64 -8.53
N SER A 85 17.95 7.21 -9.67
CA SER A 85 18.28 6.45 -10.88
C SER A 85 19.46 5.52 -10.66
N ASP A 86 20.51 6.02 -9.98
CA ASP A 86 21.68 5.22 -9.63
C ASP A 86 21.33 4.07 -8.67
N ILE A 87 20.57 4.37 -7.60
CA ILE A 87 20.11 3.37 -6.62
C ILE A 87 19.29 2.28 -7.32
N VAL A 88 18.30 2.65 -8.14
CA VAL A 88 17.45 1.69 -8.86
C VAL A 88 18.29 0.88 -9.84
N SER A 89 19.25 1.50 -10.54
CA SER A 89 20.16 0.81 -11.47
C SER A 89 21.04 -0.20 -10.75
N GLU A 90 21.55 0.11 -9.57
CA GLU A 90 22.30 -0.83 -8.74
C GLU A 90 21.42 -2.00 -8.24
N ILE A 91 20.19 -1.72 -7.78
CA ILE A 91 19.24 -2.75 -7.36
C ILE A 91 18.95 -3.73 -8.51
N ILE A 92 18.62 -3.24 -9.70
CA ILE A 92 18.28 -4.11 -10.84
C ILE A 92 19.48 -4.86 -11.41
N SER A 93 20.70 -4.45 -11.09
CA SER A 93 21.94 -5.15 -11.46
C SER A 93 22.22 -6.39 -10.60
N VAL A 94 21.54 -6.55 -9.45
CA VAL A 94 21.71 -7.71 -8.57
C VAL A 94 21.30 -8.99 -9.33
N PRO A 95 22.21 -9.98 -9.47
CA PRO A 95 21.92 -11.19 -10.21
C PRO A 95 20.94 -12.09 -9.44
N VAL A 96 19.82 -12.43 -10.09
CA VAL A 96 18.84 -13.43 -9.62
C VAL A 96 18.52 -14.33 -10.80
N ASP A 97 18.59 -15.66 -10.60
CA ASP A 97 18.33 -16.66 -11.64
C ASP A 97 16.81 -16.88 -11.80
N ASP A 98 16.07 -15.81 -12.11
CA ASP A 98 14.62 -15.82 -12.32
C ASP A 98 14.20 -15.57 -13.77
N GLY A 99 15.17 -15.33 -14.65
CA GLY A 99 14.94 -15.04 -16.07
C GLY A 99 14.31 -13.66 -16.34
N VAL A 100 14.13 -12.81 -15.33
CA VAL A 100 13.57 -11.46 -15.46
C VAL A 100 14.69 -10.44 -15.60
N SER A 101 14.64 -9.66 -16.67
CA SER A 101 15.49 -8.48 -16.83
C SER A 101 14.69 -7.18 -16.63
N PHE A 102 15.35 -6.17 -16.11
CA PHE A 102 14.77 -4.86 -15.83
C PHE A 102 15.46 -3.79 -16.67
N SER A 103 14.69 -2.77 -17.08
CA SER A 103 15.22 -1.55 -17.65
C SER A 103 14.54 -0.32 -17.07
N LEU A 104 15.33 0.65 -16.63
CA LEU A 104 14.86 1.97 -16.26
C LEU A 104 14.55 2.75 -17.54
N LYS A 105 13.33 3.25 -17.70
CA LYS A 105 12.89 4.01 -18.87
C LYS A 105 12.98 5.50 -18.66
N SER A 106 12.56 5.97 -17.49
CA SER A 106 12.63 7.38 -17.11
C SER A 106 12.57 7.54 -15.61
N ALA A 107 13.14 8.63 -15.11
CA ALA A 107 12.94 9.10 -13.75
C ALA A 107 12.58 10.59 -13.80
N SER A 108 11.65 11.01 -12.94
CA SER A 108 11.22 12.41 -12.87
C SER A 108 10.76 12.75 -11.46
N GLU A 109 10.89 14.00 -11.08
CA GLU A 109 10.30 14.48 -9.84
C GLU A 109 8.79 14.31 -9.85
N ILE A 110 8.23 13.95 -8.71
CA ILE A 110 6.79 13.95 -8.49
C ILE A 110 6.41 15.37 -8.14
N MET A 111 5.82 16.09 -9.13
CA MET A 111 5.42 17.50 -9.00
C MET A 111 3.97 17.63 -8.52
N ASP A 112 3.28 16.51 -8.34
CA ASP A 112 1.90 16.53 -7.84
C ASP A 112 1.86 17.07 -6.40
N GLU A 113 0.64 17.42 -5.95
CA GLU A 113 0.25 17.76 -4.57
C GLU A 113 0.65 16.65 -3.57
N ALA A 114 1.78 16.02 -3.85
CA ALA A 114 2.37 14.94 -3.08
C ALA A 114 2.86 15.52 -1.76
N GLU A 115 2.46 14.89 -0.72
CA GLU A 115 2.73 15.22 0.67
C GLU A 115 4.26 15.25 0.99
N TYR A 116 5.09 14.74 0.05
CA TYR A 116 6.55 14.71 0.15
C TYR A 116 7.20 14.86 -1.24
N PRO A 117 8.34 15.56 -1.34
CA PRO A 117 9.14 15.51 -2.56
C PRO A 117 9.58 14.07 -2.83
N GLY A 118 9.37 13.62 -4.05
CA GLY A 118 9.65 12.25 -4.44
C GLY A 118 10.10 12.16 -5.90
N VAL A 119 10.59 10.99 -6.26
CA VAL A 119 10.97 10.66 -7.64
C VAL A 119 10.17 9.46 -8.12
N ARG A 120 9.49 9.60 -9.24
CA ARG A 120 8.84 8.52 -9.97
C ARG A 120 9.78 7.90 -10.97
N VAL A 121 10.04 6.61 -10.83
CA VAL A 121 10.81 5.81 -11.77
C VAL A 121 9.89 4.93 -12.58
N THR A 122 9.93 5.07 -13.90
CA THR A 122 9.20 4.20 -14.83
C THR A 122 10.11 3.05 -15.24
N MET A 123 9.66 1.84 -14.97
CA MET A 123 10.37 0.59 -15.21
C MET A 123 9.70 -0.24 -16.30
N GLU A 124 10.47 -1.00 -17.00
CA GLU A 124 9.98 -2.09 -17.86
C GLU A 124 10.72 -3.37 -17.51
N THR A 125 9.97 -4.46 -17.35
CA THR A 125 10.54 -5.80 -17.25
C THR A 125 10.42 -6.54 -18.56
N LEU A 126 11.36 -7.44 -18.80
CA LEU A 126 11.29 -8.43 -19.88
C LEU A 126 11.50 -9.82 -19.27
N PHE A 127 10.50 -10.67 -19.41
CA PHE A 127 10.58 -12.09 -19.08
C PHE A 127 10.24 -12.92 -20.32
N ASP A 128 11.24 -13.59 -20.89
CA ASP A 128 11.15 -14.24 -22.20
C ASP A 128 10.68 -13.22 -23.27
N LYS A 129 9.44 -13.28 -23.74
CA LYS A 129 8.85 -12.34 -24.73
C LYS A 129 7.80 -11.40 -24.12
N VAL A 130 7.59 -11.44 -22.80
CA VAL A 130 6.59 -10.63 -22.10
C VAL A 130 7.22 -9.38 -21.53
N ARG A 131 6.74 -8.23 -22.01
CA ARG A 131 7.11 -6.91 -21.47
C ARG A 131 6.02 -6.46 -20.51
N THR A 132 6.43 -5.99 -19.32
CA THR A 132 5.50 -5.50 -18.31
C THR A 132 6.03 -4.18 -17.73
N PRO A 133 5.35 -3.06 -17.96
CA PRO A 133 5.71 -1.79 -17.33
C PRO A 133 5.15 -1.71 -15.91
N PHE A 134 5.89 -1.04 -15.02
CA PHE A 134 5.42 -0.63 -13.69
C PHE A 134 6.15 0.63 -13.25
N LYS A 135 5.72 1.23 -12.14
CA LYS A 135 6.32 2.43 -11.58
C LYS A 135 6.79 2.18 -10.16
N ILE A 136 7.80 2.95 -9.76
CA ILE A 136 8.28 3.00 -8.39
C ILE A 136 8.26 4.47 -7.99
N ASP A 137 7.51 4.80 -6.95
CA ASP A 137 7.48 6.14 -6.35
C ASP A 137 8.33 6.11 -5.09
N ILE A 138 9.41 6.88 -5.09
CA ILE A 138 10.40 6.92 -4.01
C ILE A 138 10.39 8.30 -3.37
N SER A 139 10.11 8.35 -2.07
CA SER A 139 10.18 9.54 -1.23
C SER A 139 11.34 9.48 -0.26
N THR A 140 11.60 10.59 0.44
CA THR A 140 12.49 10.64 1.62
C THR A 140 11.91 11.50 2.71
N GLY A 141 12.43 11.31 3.92
CA GLY A 141 12.05 12.10 5.07
C GLY A 141 10.69 11.78 5.64
N ASP A 142 10.10 10.67 5.24
CA ASP A 142 8.87 10.15 5.84
C ASP A 142 9.10 9.82 7.31
N VAL A 143 8.08 10.05 8.13
CA VAL A 143 8.11 9.73 9.56
C VAL A 143 7.48 8.36 9.77
N ILE A 144 8.25 7.42 10.31
CA ILE A 144 7.79 6.07 10.64
C ILE A 144 7.81 5.92 12.16
N THR A 145 6.70 5.64 12.78
CA THR A 145 6.54 5.62 14.24
C THR A 145 6.18 4.21 14.75
N PRO A 146 6.97 3.65 15.68
CA PRO A 146 8.22 4.17 16.20
C PRO A 146 9.39 4.01 15.23
N LYS A 147 9.36 3.04 14.33
CA LYS A 147 10.34 2.76 13.27
C LYS A 147 9.79 1.74 12.27
N GLU A 148 10.52 1.55 11.18
CA GLU A 148 10.28 0.47 10.21
C GLU A 148 10.39 -0.92 10.83
N ILE A 149 9.73 -1.89 10.18
CA ILE A 149 9.79 -3.30 10.57
C ILE A 149 10.47 -4.13 9.47
N ARG A 150 11.01 -5.30 9.85
CA ARG A 150 11.39 -6.34 8.89
C ARG A 150 10.14 -7.14 8.56
N TYR A 151 9.70 -7.01 7.32
CA TYR A 151 8.48 -7.65 6.83
C TYR A 151 8.83 -8.88 6.02
N ARG A 152 8.20 -10.01 6.36
CA ARG A 152 8.33 -11.26 5.64
C ARG A 152 7.35 -11.28 4.47
N PHE A 153 7.85 -10.90 3.29
CA PHE A 153 7.06 -10.81 2.06
C PHE A 153 7.00 -12.19 1.38
N HIS A 154 5.80 -12.78 1.33
CA HIS A 154 5.56 -14.06 0.64
C HIS A 154 5.47 -13.86 -0.87
N LEU A 155 6.16 -14.70 -1.63
CA LEU A 155 6.18 -14.63 -3.07
C LEU A 155 4.99 -15.39 -3.68
N MET A 156 4.39 -14.81 -4.73
CA MET A 156 3.09 -15.21 -5.28
C MET A 156 2.99 -16.68 -5.70
N PHE A 157 4.03 -17.23 -6.31
CA PHE A 157 4.02 -18.58 -6.88
C PHE A 157 5.12 -19.49 -6.31
N GLU A 158 5.70 -19.14 -5.20
CA GLU A 158 6.79 -19.86 -4.58
C GLU A 158 6.52 -20.06 -3.08
N ASP A 159 6.85 -21.21 -2.57
CA ASP A 159 6.75 -21.50 -1.12
C ASP A 159 7.98 -20.96 -0.38
N ARG A 160 8.25 -19.67 -0.57
CA ARG A 160 9.33 -18.94 0.13
C ARG A 160 8.96 -17.48 0.29
N SER A 161 9.67 -16.83 1.17
CA SER A 161 9.54 -15.40 1.46
C SER A 161 10.88 -14.70 1.29
N ILE A 162 10.82 -13.41 1.07
CA ILE A 162 11.95 -12.48 1.15
C ILE A 162 11.75 -11.56 2.34
N GLU A 163 12.81 -11.03 2.90
CA GLU A 163 12.75 -10.03 3.97
C GLU A 163 13.01 -8.65 3.38
N VAL A 164 12.09 -7.72 3.63
CA VAL A 164 12.21 -6.33 3.21
C VAL A 164 11.89 -5.42 4.41
N LEU A 165 12.51 -4.25 4.47
CA LEU A 165 12.03 -3.22 5.39
C LEU A 165 10.69 -2.68 4.91
N ALA A 166 9.78 -2.44 5.84
CA ALA A 166 8.45 -1.91 5.55
C ALA A 166 7.93 -1.02 6.68
N TYR A 167 6.92 -0.24 6.38
CA TYR A 167 6.15 0.45 7.41
C TYR A 167 5.48 -0.56 8.34
N ASN A 168 5.39 -0.21 9.62
CA ASN A 168 4.50 -0.91 10.55
C ASN A 168 3.02 -0.57 10.22
N LEU A 169 2.11 -1.38 10.74
CA LEU A 169 0.67 -1.25 10.47
C LEU A 169 0.13 0.11 10.93
N GLU A 170 0.58 0.57 12.09
CA GLU A 170 0.13 1.81 12.71
C GLU A 170 0.50 3.03 11.84
N THR A 171 1.71 3.06 11.29
CA THR A 171 2.12 4.13 10.36
C THR A 171 1.32 4.07 9.05
N VAL A 172 1.06 2.87 8.50
CA VAL A 172 0.22 2.72 7.29
C VAL A 172 -1.18 3.28 7.53
N LEU A 173 -1.80 2.92 8.65
CA LEU A 173 -3.15 3.40 9.01
C LEU A 173 -3.17 4.89 9.33
N ALA A 174 -2.13 5.39 10.00
CA ALA A 174 -1.99 6.81 10.34
C ALA A 174 -1.90 7.70 9.09
N GLU A 175 -1.09 7.32 8.09
CA GLU A 175 -1.01 8.06 6.83
C GLU A 175 -2.34 8.11 6.08
N LYS A 176 -3.07 6.99 6.06
CA LYS A 176 -4.39 6.92 5.40
C LYS A 176 -5.43 7.76 6.14
N LEU A 177 -5.47 7.67 7.45
CA LEU A 177 -6.39 8.45 8.27
C LEU A 177 -6.11 9.95 8.16
N GLU A 178 -4.85 10.34 8.24
CA GLU A 178 -4.43 11.72 8.05
C GLU A 178 -4.89 12.22 6.66
N THR A 179 -4.68 11.45 5.59
CA THR A 179 -5.11 11.82 4.23
C THR A 179 -6.63 11.95 4.11
N VAL A 180 -7.41 11.11 4.80
CA VAL A 180 -8.87 11.23 4.84
C VAL A 180 -9.29 12.54 5.53
N ILE A 181 -8.70 12.86 6.68
CA ILE A 181 -9.03 14.07 7.44
C ILE A 181 -8.54 15.33 6.73
N SER A 182 -7.29 15.33 6.27
CA SER A 182 -6.67 16.52 5.66
C SER A 182 -7.31 16.93 4.33
N ARG A 183 -7.75 15.96 3.53
CA ARG A 183 -8.37 16.21 2.21
C ARG A 183 -9.90 16.33 2.27
N ALA A 184 -10.54 15.79 3.29
CA ALA A 184 -12.00 15.82 3.45
C ALA A 184 -12.72 15.44 2.13
N THR A 185 -13.73 16.19 1.72
CA THR A 185 -14.51 15.95 0.50
C THR A 185 -13.76 16.17 -0.81
N THR A 186 -12.53 16.71 -0.78
CA THR A 186 -11.65 16.77 -1.95
C THR A 186 -10.85 15.48 -2.17
N ASN A 187 -10.96 14.52 -1.25
CA ASN A 187 -10.27 13.24 -1.34
C ASN A 187 -10.90 12.33 -2.40
N THR A 188 -10.25 12.18 -3.54
CA THR A 188 -10.66 11.22 -4.59
C THR A 188 -10.07 9.82 -4.42
N ARG A 189 -9.29 9.58 -3.36
CA ARG A 189 -8.56 8.35 -3.10
C ARG A 189 -9.44 7.34 -2.35
N MET A 190 -10.50 6.83 -2.96
CA MET A 190 -11.41 5.83 -2.35
C MET A 190 -10.68 4.58 -1.82
N ARG A 191 -9.49 4.34 -2.35
CA ARG A 191 -8.62 3.25 -1.93
C ARG A 191 -8.19 3.37 -0.46
N ASP A 192 -8.01 4.58 0.06
CA ASP A 192 -7.62 4.77 1.46
C ASP A 192 -8.73 4.38 2.42
N PHE A 193 -9.99 4.67 2.07
CA PHE A 193 -11.16 4.20 2.83
C PHE A 193 -11.26 2.67 2.83
N TYR A 194 -11.09 2.04 1.66
CA TYR A 194 -11.07 0.58 1.56
C TYR A 194 -9.95 -0.05 2.37
N ASP A 195 -8.72 0.49 2.25
CA ASP A 195 -7.55 -0.05 2.95
C ASP A 195 -7.73 0.06 4.48
N ILE A 196 -8.33 1.13 4.99
CA ILE A 196 -8.69 1.26 6.41
C ILE A 196 -9.66 0.15 6.82
N CYS A 197 -10.74 -0.08 6.04
CA CYS A 197 -11.71 -1.15 6.32
C CYS A 197 -11.02 -2.51 6.43
N ILE A 198 -10.30 -2.92 5.41
CA ILE A 198 -9.74 -4.28 5.34
C ILE A 198 -8.63 -4.49 6.38
N LEU A 199 -7.79 -3.48 6.63
CA LEU A 199 -6.74 -3.57 7.63
C LEU A 199 -7.31 -3.65 9.05
N LEU A 200 -8.35 -2.88 9.38
CA LEU A 200 -9.02 -2.98 10.68
C LEU A 200 -9.72 -4.32 10.87
N GLN A 201 -10.37 -4.86 9.82
CA GLN A 201 -10.98 -6.18 9.90
C GLN A 201 -9.97 -7.28 10.21
N LEU A 202 -8.81 -7.23 9.58
CA LEU A 202 -7.79 -8.27 9.72
C LEU A 202 -6.93 -8.10 10.98
N TYR A 203 -6.59 -6.86 11.32
CA TYR A 203 -5.56 -6.55 12.31
C TYR A 203 -6.02 -5.62 13.44
N GLY A 204 -7.23 -5.07 13.40
CA GLY A 204 -7.70 -4.08 14.38
C GLY A 204 -7.59 -4.51 15.85
N LYS A 205 -7.64 -5.84 16.12
CA LYS A 205 -7.46 -6.38 17.48
C LYS A 205 -6.01 -6.40 17.97
N THR A 206 -5.05 -6.31 17.05
CA THR A 206 -3.61 -6.35 17.35
C THR A 206 -2.95 -4.98 17.22
N LEU A 207 -3.74 -3.98 16.85
CA LEU A 207 -3.30 -2.60 16.67
C LEU A 207 -2.89 -2.00 18.03
N ASP A 208 -1.68 -1.43 18.08
CA ASP A 208 -1.24 -0.67 19.24
C ASP A 208 -1.74 0.77 19.13
N THR A 209 -2.74 1.11 19.96
CA THR A 209 -3.40 2.41 19.91
C THR A 209 -2.49 3.56 20.29
N ASN A 210 -1.52 3.35 21.18
CA ASN A 210 -0.56 4.39 21.56
C ASN A 210 0.39 4.70 20.38
N THR A 211 0.88 3.67 19.72
CA THR A 211 1.71 3.79 18.52
C THR A 211 0.91 4.44 17.38
N LEU A 212 -0.35 4.04 17.17
CA LEU A 212 -1.24 4.65 16.17
C LEU A 212 -1.43 6.16 16.42
N THR A 213 -1.76 6.54 17.66
CA THR A 213 -1.91 7.95 18.05
C THR A 213 -0.62 8.72 17.76
N ALA A 214 0.52 8.21 18.23
CA ALA A 214 1.81 8.84 18.00
C ALA A 214 2.14 8.97 16.50
N ALA A 215 1.86 7.93 15.70
CA ALA A 215 2.07 7.92 14.25
C ALA A 215 1.18 8.96 13.54
N LEU A 216 -0.11 9.05 13.91
CA LEU A 216 -1.04 10.02 13.35
C LEU A 216 -0.56 11.47 13.58
N TYR A 217 -0.23 11.80 14.82
CA TYR A 217 0.25 13.15 15.13
C TYR A 217 1.63 13.45 14.51
N ALA A 218 2.52 12.46 14.42
CA ALA A 218 3.81 12.62 13.77
C ALA A 218 3.65 12.86 12.26
N THR A 219 2.78 12.11 11.60
CA THR A 219 2.44 12.28 10.17
C THR A 219 1.80 13.64 9.92
N ALA A 220 0.78 14.01 10.71
CA ALA A 220 0.06 15.26 10.54
C ALA A 220 0.96 16.49 10.76
N ARG A 221 1.83 16.47 11.78
CA ARG A 221 2.82 17.55 11.99
C ARG A 221 3.80 17.64 10.82
N LYS A 222 4.29 16.51 10.31
CA LYS A 222 5.21 16.49 9.18
C LYS A 222 4.58 17.08 7.91
N ARG A 223 3.26 16.90 7.74
CA ARG A 223 2.47 17.39 6.60
C ARG A 223 1.83 18.76 6.87
N GLU A 224 2.08 19.34 8.03
CA GLU A 224 1.52 20.64 8.46
C GLU A 224 -0.03 20.66 8.45
N THR A 225 -0.65 19.52 8.81
CA THR A 225 -2.10 19.31 8.81
C THR A 225 -2.67 19.01 10.20
N ASP A 226 -1.84 19.02 11.22
CA ASP A 226 -2.22 18.65 12.61
C ASP A 226 -3.32 19.54 13.19
N GLN A 227 -3.45 20.79 12.73
CA GLN A 227 -4.55 21.68 13.11
C GLN A 227 -5.93 21.18 12.65
N ARG A 228 -6.01 20.23 11.71
CA ARG A 228 -7.28 19.63 11.25
C ARG A 228 -7.75 18.45 12.08
N LEU A 229 -6.88 17.84 12.88
CA LEU A 229 -7.24 16.67 13.68
C LEU A 229 -8.34 16.95 14.73
N PRO A 230 -8.40 18.12 15.38
CA PRO A 230 -9.51 18.45 16.30
C PRO A 230 -10.88 18.50 15.61
N ASP A 231 -10.92 18.81 14.31
CA ASP A 231 -12.16 18.95 13.53
C ASP A 231 -12.63 17.60 12.93
N ALA A 232 -12.04 16.49 13.35
CA ALA A 232 -12.27 15.16 12.78
C ALA A 232 -13.76 14.80 12.74
N GLU A 233 -14.55 15.08 13.80
CA GLU A 233 -15.98 14.77 13.85
C GLU A 233 -16.74 15.52 12.76
N GLU A 234 -16.55 16.83 12.64
CA GLU A 234 -17.20 17.66 11.63
C GLU A 234 -16.84 17.20 10.21
N ILE A 235 -15.57 16.88 9.98
CA ILE A 235 -15.09 16.37 8.70
C ILE A 235 -15.75 15.02 8.36
N LEU A 236 -15.86 14.11 9.34
CA LEU A 236 -16.50 12.80 9.12
C LEU A 236 -17.99 12.94 8.80
N GLU A 237 -18.70 13.88 9.45
CA GLU A 237 -20.11 14.17 9.14
C GLU A 237 -20.25 14.74 7.72
N GLU A 238 -19.37 15.65 7.31
CA GLU A 238 -19.34 16.19 5.96
C GLU A 238 -19.09 15.08 4.91
N LEU A 239 -18.12 14.21 5.14
CA LEU A 239 -17.80 13.08 4.28
C LEU A 239 -18.98 12.11 4.15
N LEU A 240 -19.58 11.73 5.28
CA LEU A 240 -20.71 10.78 5.33
C LEU A 240 -21.89 11.28 4.50
N ASN A 241 -22.21 12.58 4.62
CA ASN A 241 -23.37 13.21 3.96
C ASN A 241 -23.09 13.67 2.53
N SER A 242 -21.85 13.59 2.06
CA SER A 242 -21.47 14.05 0.72
C SER A 242 -21.93 13.08 -0.36
N THR A 243 -22.89 13.50 -1.17
CA THR A 243 -23.36 12.75 -2.36
C THR A 243 -22.20 12.45 -3.33
N TYR A 244 -21.27 13.41 -3.48
CA TYR A 244 -20.10 13.24 -4.34
C TYR A 244 -19.20 12.09 -3.89
N MET A 245 -18.93 12.00 -2.58
CA MET A 245 -18.11 10.91 -2.02
C MET A 245 -18.79 9.55 -2.17
N GLN A 246 -20.13 9.49 -1.95
CA GLN A 246 -20.93 8.27 -2.15
C GLN A 246 -20.89 7.81 -3.62
N GLU A 247 -20.94 8.73 -4.58
CA GLU A 247 -20.80 8.40 -6.00
C GLU A 247 -19.39 7.90 -6.34
N LEU A 248 -18.34 8.52 -5.79
CA LEU A 248 -16.97 8.06 -5.98
C LEU A 248 -16.77 6.63 -5.41
N TRP A 249 -17.34 6.37 -4.22
CA TRP A 249 -17.31 5.05 -3.61
C TRP A 249 -18.03 4.01 -4.47
N THR A 250 -19.23 4.33 -4.94
CA THR A 250 -20.01 3.44 -5.84
C THR A 250 -19.22 3.09 -7.10
N ARG A 251 -18.55 4.06 -7.72
CA ARG A 251 -17.68 3.81 -8.90
C ARG A 251 -16.47 2.96 -8.54
N TYR A 252 -15.90 3.16 -7.36
CA TYR A 252 -14.78 2.34 -6.87
C TYR A 252 -15.19 0.90 -6.68
N CYS A 253 -16.31 0.64 -5.99
CA CYS A 253 -16.85 -0.70 -5.77
C CYS A 253 -17.24 -1.40 -7.10
N ALA A 254 -17.82 -0.68 -8.05
CA ALA A 254 -18.13 -1.21 -9.38
C ALA A 254 -16.87 -1.61 -10.17
N LYS A 255 -15.74 -0.92 -9.93
CA LYS A 255 -14.47 -1.21 -10.61
C LYS A 255 -13.70 -2.35 -9.96
N PHE A 256 -13.81 -2.50 -8.64
CA PHE A 256 -13.02 -3.46 -7.86
C PHE A 256 -13.92 -4.44 -7.13
N GLN A 257 -14.00 -5.68 -7.66
CA GLN A 257 -14.86 -6.74 -7.12
C GLN A 257 -14.60 -7.01 -5.64
N TYR A 258 -13.38 -6.89 -5.16
CA TYR A 258 -13.04 -7.10 -3.75
C TYR A 258 -13.67 -6.06 -2.79
N ALA A 259 -14.17 -4.94 -3.30
CA ALA A 259 -14.85 -3.90 -2.53
C ALA A 259 -16.37 -3.91 -2.73
N ALA A 260 -16.91 -4.80 -3.59
CA ALA A 260 -18.31 -4.76 -4.03
C ALA A 260 -19.33 -4.89 -2.90
N ASP A 261 -18.98 -5.60 -1.82
CA ASP A 261 -19.88 -5.89 -0.69
C ASP A 261 -19.82 -4.83 0.42
N LEU A 262 -18.98 -3.77 0.27
CA LEU A 262 -18.84 -2.71 1.26
C LEU A 262 -19.68 -1.49 0.87
N SER A 263 -20.57 -1.09 1.77
CA SER A 263 -21.31 0.17 1.63
C SER A 263 -20.44 1.38 1.99
N TRP A 264 -20.90 2.59 1.63
CA TRP A 264 -20.23 3.82 2.08
C TRP A 264 -20.31 3.99 3.60
N ASP A 265 -21.43 3.62 4.21
CA ASP A 265 -21.60 3.66 5.66
C ASP A 265 -20.59 2.73 6.35
N ASP A 266 -20.36 1.53 5.80
CA ASP A 266 -19.34 0.60 6.32
C ASP A 266 -17.93 1.21 6.27
N ALA A 267 -17.61 1.89 5.18
CA ALA A 267 -16.32 2.55 5.02
C ALA A 267 -16.16 3.69 6.03
N MET A 268 -17.20 4.49 6.25
CA MET A 268 -17.19 5.59 7.21
C MET A 268 -17.16 5.09 8.67
N ASP A 269 -17.86 4.00 9.00
CA ASP A 269 -17.80 3.37 10.31
C ASP A 269 -16.40 2.83 10.64
N ALA A 270 -15.70 2.29 9.63
CA ALA A 270 -14.31 1.88 9.79
C ALA A 270 -13.39 3.08 10.06
N VAL A 271 -13.56 4.18 9.32
CA VAL A 271 -12.79 5.42 9.54
C VAL A 271 -13.06 5.99 10.94
N ARG A 272 -14.34 6.05 11.39
CA ARG A 272 -14.69 6.47 12.75
C ARG A 272 -14.02 5.60 13.81
N SER A 273 -14.08 4.28 13.62
CA SER A 273 -13.43 3.33 14.54
C SER A 273 -11.92 3.59 14.63
N LEU A 274 -11.27 3.88 13.51
CA LEU A 274 -9.84 4.21 13.49
C LEU A 274 -9.55 5.55 14.18
N CYS A 275 -10.39 6.58 13.97
CA CYS A 275 -10.29 7.86 14.68
C CYS A 275 -10.34 7.67 16.20
N MET A 276 -11.32 6.90 16.71
CA MET A 276 -11.42 6.59 18.14
C MET A 276 -10.18 5.87 18.67
N GLN A 277 -9.69 4.87 17.95
CA GLN A 277 -8.48 4.13 18.31
C GLN A 277 -7.23 5.02 18.30
N ALA A 278 -7.20 6.03 17.43
CA ALA A 278 -6.15 7.05 17.37
C ALA A 278 -6.30 8.17 18.41
N GLY A 279 -7.32 8.10 19.28
CA GLY A 279 -7.54 9.07 20.36
C GLY A 279 -8.20 10.38 19.90
N LEU A 280 -8.81 10.43 18.72
CA LEU A 280 -9.58 11.58 18.26
C LEU A 280 -10.99 11.57 18.88
N ALA A 281 -11.50 12.76 19.20
CA ALA A 281 -12.84 12.94 19.77
C ALA A 281 -13.90 12.86 18.65
N VAL A 282 -14.41 11.66 18.41
CA VAL A 282 -15.47 11.40 17.44
C VAL A 282 -16.56 10.51 18.06
N GLU A 283 -17.78 10.59 17.52
CA GLU A 283 -18.86 9.69 17.91
C GLU A 283 -18.57 8.23 17.54
N PRO A 284 -19.08 7.24 18.30
CA PRO A 284 -18.86 5.82 17.97
C PRO A 284 -19.53 5.44 16.64
N PRO A 285 -18.97 4.45 15.93
CA PRO A 285 -19.54 3.94 14.69
C PRO A 285 -20.93 3.31 14.93
N LYS A 286 -21.83 3.48 13.97
CA LYS A 286 -23.23 2.98 14.06
C LYS A 286 -23.32 1.47 13.94
N ASN A 287 -22.35 0.83 13.27
CA ASN A 287 -22.39 -0.59 12.94
C ASN A 287 -21.11 -1.33 13.39
N ILE A 288 -21.10 -1.84 14.61
CA ILE A 288 -19.94 -2.56 15.18
C ILE A 288 -19.78 -3.98 14.61
N SER A 289 -20.76 -4.51 13.88
CA SER A 289 -20.79 -5.90 13.43
C SER A 289 -19.87 -6.24 12.25
N LEU A 290 -19.45 -5.28 11.48
CA LEU A 290 -18.65 -5.46 10.26
C LEU A 290 -17.20 -5.88 10.50
N ILE A 291 -16.68 -5.67 11.71
CA ILE A 291 -15.34 -6.15 12.11
C ILE A 291 -15.26 -7.70 12.17
N ARG A 292 -16.36 -8.42 11.89
CA ARG A 292 -16.47 -9.87 12.19
C ARG A 292 -16.56 -10.83 11.00
N GLN A 293 -16.71 -10.40 9.75
CA GLN A 293 -17.06 -11.33 8.65
C GLN A 293 -16.20 -11.18 7.39
N PHE A 294 -15.02 -11.77 7.37
CA PHE A 294 -14.43 -12.29 6.12
C PHE A 294 -13.79 -13.66 6.38
N PRO A 295 -13.94 -14.64 5.44
CA PRO A 295 -13.35 -15.96 5.63
C PRO A 295 -11.83 -15.88 5.61
N ARG A 296 -11.23 -16.48 6.63
CA ARG A 296 -9.78 -16.59 6.80
C ARG A 296 -9.26 -17.66 5.85
N GLU A 297 -8.82 -17.31 4.64
CA GLU A 297 -7.98 -18.20 3.84
C GLU A 297 -6.51 -17.79 3.89
N LYS A 298 -5.68 -18.81 3.95
CA LYS A 298 -4.26 -18.88 4.25
C LYS A 298 -3.37 -18.12 3.27
N HIS A 299 -3.05 -16.86 3.47
CA HIS A 299 -1.81 -16.22 2.97
C HIS A 299 -1.59 -14.93 3.77
N ARG A 300 -1.10 -15.06 5.00
CA ARG A 300 -0.75 -13.92 5.84
C ARG A 300 0.77 -13.84 5.92
N GLY A 301 1.35 -12.72 5.47
CA GLY A 301 2.66 -12.32 5.92
C GLY A 301 2.64 -12.14 7.45
N GLU A 302 3.59 -12.72 8.14
CA GLU A 302 3.74 -12.52 9.57
C GLU A 302 4.40 -11.17 9.82
N LEU A 303 3.70 -10.30 10.54
CA LEU A 303 4.27 -9.10 11.13
C LEU A 303 5.13 -9.54 12.32
N GLU A 304 6.43 -9.67 12.14
CA GLU A 304 7.35 -9.80 13.27
C GLU A 304 7.49 -8.41 13.92
N ARG A 305 7.10 -8.30 15.20
CA ARG A 305 7.19 -7.09 16.04
C ARG A 305 8.57 -6.88 16.61
#